data_4d43159b74ebf5770556a038c9897ced
#
_entry.id   4d43159b74ebf5770556a038c9897ced
#
_cell.length_a   1.000
_cell.length_b   1.000
_cell.length_c   1.000
_cell.angle_alpha   90.00
_cell.angle_beta   90.00
_cell.angle_gamma   90.00
#
_symmetry.space_group_name_H-M   'P 1'
#
loop_
_entity.id
_entity.type
_entity.pdbx_description
1 polymer ?
#
loop_
_entity_poly.entity_id
_entity_poly.type
_entity_poly.pdbx_seq_one_letter_code
_entity_poly.pdbx_strand_id
1 'polypeptide(L)'
;MESVTAEFFYRKPLKDGEAKPAFGLSEPDPDRPDHKGFLKEVKNAREEEHSLSGSGFILLDHKSSVENFYSDKEVTEVYYDEMANLVKKQTGASQVFIVSHITRNEAEAAEGKRLGAHRLVHNDFTPNFKQTIQPLLDESNSNPSRITVFNLWRRFDEDGVDAPFALCDSRTVSEKELIPTDLFNYGKEEEKSDTHADENGFTVEIYQSMNSCLLYTSPSPRDPSI
;
A
#
# COMPACT_ATOMS: atom_id res chain seq x y z
N MET A 1 10.88 19.84 14.55
CA MET A 1 10.36 18.73 13.72
C MET A 1 10.89 18.94 12.31
N GLU A 2 11.63 17.99 11.85
CA GLU A 2 12.12 18.02 10.47
C GLU A 2 10.98 17.55 9.55
N SER A 3 10.57 18.41 8.61
CA SER A 3 9.58 18.08 7.59
C SER A 3 10.13 18.34 6.20
N VAL A 4 9.60 17.65 5.22
CA VAL A 4 9.93 17.87 3.81
C VAL A 4 8.66 18.23 3.04
N THR A 5 8.81 18.95 1.93
CA THR A 5 7.69 19.23 1.03
C THR A 5 7.81 18.33 -0.19
N ALA A 6 6.73 17.59 -0.48
CA ALA A 6 6.65 16.72 -1.64
C ALA A 6 5.31 16.90 -2.37
N GLU A 7 5.29 16.52 -3.65
CA GLU A 7 4.06 16.56 -4.45
C GLU A 7 3.37 15.21 -4.40
N PHE A 8 2.06 15.26 -4.11
CA PHE A 8 1.16 14.11 -4.08
C PHE A 8 -0.02 14.34 -5.01
N PHE A 9 -0.46 13.28 -5.66
CA PHE A 9 -1.58 13.34 -6.59
C PHE A 9 -2.84 12.81 -5.93
N TYR A 10 -3.91 13.58 -6.07
CA TYR A 10 -5.23 13.29 -5.52
C TYR A 10 -6.26 13.32 -6.64
N ARG A 11 -7.30 12.51 -6.49
CA ARG A 11 -8.42 12.55 -7.41
C ARG A 11 -9.19 13.87 -7.27
N LYS A 12 -9.60 14.45 -8.41
CA LYS A 12 -10.55 15.56 -8.40
C LYS A 12 -11.92 15.06 -7.91
N PRO A 13 -12.71 15.91 -7.21
CA PRO A 13 -14.07 15.58 -6.84
C PRO A 13 -14.89 15.13 -8.04
N LEU A 14 -15.76 14.13 -7.84
CA LEU A 14 -16.72 13.72 -8.86
C LEU A 14 -17.74 14.84 -9.12
N LYS A 15 -18.10 15.02 -10.37
CA LYS A 15 -19.20 15.91 -10.77
C LYS A 15 -20.53 15.19 -10.56
N ASP A 16 -21.59 15.97 -10.40
CA ASP A 16 -22.93 15.41 -10.31
C ASP A 16 -23.26 14.54 -11.55
N GLY A 17 -23.66 13.30 -11.30
CA GLY A 17 -23.96 12.31 -12.34
C GLY A 17 -22.74 11.65 -12.99
N GLU A 18 -21.53 11.94 -12.53
CA GLU A 18 -20.32 11.23 -12.99
C GLU A 18 -20.36 9.76 -12.50
N ALA A 19 -20.02 8.85 -13.40
CA ALA A 19 -19.96 7.43 -13.07
C ALA A 19 -18.85 7.12 -12.06
N LYS A 20 -18.99 6.01 -11.34
CA LYS A 20 -17.93 5.47 -10.49
C LYS A 20 -16.64 5.32 -11.30
N PRO A 21 -15.50 5.82 -10.80
CA PRO A 21 -14.24 5.68 -11.50
C PRO A 21 -13.80 4.23 -11.63
N ALA A 22 -13.11 3.92 -12.73
CA ALA A 22 -12.47 2.65 -12.94
C ALA A 22 -11.17 2.83 -13.74
N PHE A 23 -10.14 2.03 -13.44
CA PHE A 23 -8.89 2.01 -14.20
C PHE A 23 -8.16 0.67 -14.06
N GLY A 24 -7.23 0.38 -14.97
CA GLY A 24 -6.35 -0.78 -14.89
C GLY A 24 -5.01 -0.44 -14.24
N LEU A 25 -4.35 -1.44 -13.65
CA LEU A 25 -3.04 -1.28 -13.01
C LEU A 25 -1.95 -0.78 -13.97
N SER A 26 -2.03 -1.16 -15.23
CA SER A 26 -1.06 -0.76 -16.26
C SER A 26 -1.27 0.66 -16.80
N GLU A 27 -2.34 1.35 -16.37
CA GLU A 27 -2.58 2.72 -16.83
C GLU A 27 -1.62 3.68 -16.13
N PRO A 28 -0.92 4.54 -16.89
CA PRO A 28 0.04 5.45 -16.29
C PRO A 28 -0.65 6.46 -15.37
N ASP A 29 -0.10 6.63 -14.21
CA ASP A 29 -0.29 7.70 -13.24
C ASP A 29 0.84 8.72 -13.45
N PRO A 30 0.75 9.89 -13.06
CA PRO A 30 -0.28 10.79 -12.57
C PRO A 30 -0.88 11.69 -13.65
N ASP A 31 -0.59 11.44 -14.93
CA ASP A 31 -0.99 12.32 -16.07
C ASP A 31 -2.49 12.23 -16.41
N ARG A 32 -3.25 11.56 -15.56
CA ARG A 32 -4.70 11.44 -15.77
C ARG A 32 -5.40 12.79 -15.53
N PRO A 33 -6.31 13.20 -16.44
CA PRO A 33 -6.98 14.51 -16.35
C PRO A 33 -7.87 14.65 -15.11
N ASP A 34 -8.27 13.55 -14.50
CA ASP A 34 -9.10 13.45 -13.30
C ASP A 34 -8.29 13.54 -11.99
N HIS A 35 -6.97 13.69 -12.08
CA HIS A 35 -6.09 13.88 -10.92
C HIS A 35 -5.49 15.29 -10.87
N LYS A 36 -4.98 15.66 -9.71
CA LYS A 36 -4.30 16.93 -9.47
C LYS A 36 -3.20 16.78 -8.44
N GLY A 37 -2.01 17.30 -8.74
CA GLY A 37 -0.89 17.40 -7.82
C GLY A 37 -1.08 18.52 -6.80
N PHE A 38 -0.65 18.26 -5.57
CA PHE A 38 -0.59 19.22 -4.47
C PHE A 38 0.73 19.07 -3.72
N LEU A 39 1.38 20.19 -3.48
CA LEU A 39 2.53 20.23 -2.57
C LEU A 39 2.02 20.09 -1.13
N LYS A 40 2.57 19.13 -0.41
CA LYS A 40 2.22 18.81 0.97
C LYS A 40 3.46 18.76 1.86
N GLU A 41 3.29 19.21 3.07
CA GLU A 41 4.27 18.97 4.12
C GLU A 41 4.16 17.52 4.60
N VAL A 42 5.30 16.85 4.67
CA VAL A 42 5.44 15.46 5.14
C VAL A 42 6.33 15.47 6.37
N LYS A 43 5.80 15.00 7.49
CA LYS A 43 6.51 14.94 8.76
C LYS A 43 7.32 13.65 8.89
N ASN A 44 8.33 13.70 9.75
CA ASN A 44 9.07 12.51 10.13
C ASN A 44 8.25 11.67 11.13
N ALA A 45 7.79 10.51 10.71
CA ALA A 45 6.99 9.62 11.55
C ALA A 45 7.75 9.06 12.76
N ARG A 46 9.08 9.14 12.81
CA ARG A 46 9.88 8.67 13.95
C ARG A 46 9.91 9.65 15.13
N GLU A 47 9.38 10.85 14.95
CA GLU A 47 9.34 11.89 16.00
C GLU A 47 8.05 11.88 16.81
N GLU A 48 7.05 11.10 16.40
CA GLU A 48 5.76 11.02 17.08
C GLU A 48 5.40 9.54 17.34
N GLU A 49 4.55 9.30 18.33
CA GLU A 49 4.00 7.98 18.59
C GLU A 49 2.81 7.69 17.68
N HIS A 50 2.84 6.54 17.04
CA HIS A 50 1.79 6.06 16.14
C HIS A 50 1.21 4.74 16.63
N SER A 51 -0.09 4.55 16.37
CA SER A 51 -0.77 3.31 16.72
C SER A 51 -1.75 2.89 15.62
N LEU A 52 -1.99 1.59 15.49
CA LEU A 52 -2.96 1.05 14.54
C LEU A 52 -4.38 1.57 14.77
N SER A 53 -4.76 1.80 16.03
CA SER A 53 -6.08 2.33 16.38
C SER A 53 -6.17 3.87 16.33
N GLY A 54 -5.04 4.56 16.29
CA GLY A 54 -4.97 6.04 16.23
C GLY A 54 -4.69 6.50 14.82
N SER A 55 -3.41 6.64 14.49
CA SER A 55 -2.96 7.11 13.17
C SER A 55 -3.19 6.11 12.01
N GLY A 56 -3.54 4.87 12.32
CA GLY A 56 -3.77 3.82 11.33
C GLY A 56 -2.51 3.06 10.91
N PHE A 57 -1.36 3.41 11.46
CA PHE A 57 -0.09 2.74 11.18
C PHE A 57 0.82 2.73 12.41
N ILE A 58 1.84 1.88 12.38
CA ILE A 58 2.93 1.85 13.35
C ILE A 58 4.26 1.68 12.62
N LEU A 59 5.32 2.15 13.26
CA LEU A 59 6.71 1.92 12.83
C LEU A 59 7.32 0.84 13.71
N LEU A 60 7.95 -0.14 13.09
CA LEU A 60 8.56 -1.25 13.79
C LEU A 60 10.02 -1.41 13.36
N ASP A 61 10.91 -1.58 14.34
CA ASP A 61 12.26 -2.07 14.09
C ASP A 61 12.21 -3.60 13.96
N HIS A 62 12.44 -4.10 12.77
CA HIS A 62 12.44 -5.53 12.46
C HIS A 62 13.60 -5.88 11.54
N LYS A 63 14.46 -6.78 12.00
CA LYS A 63 15.52 -7.36 11.18
C LYS A 63 15.01 -8.62 10.50
N SER A 64 15.06 -8.65 9.18
CA SER A 64 14.71 -9.83 8.39
C SER A 64 15.92 -10.75 8.20
N SER A 65 15.67 -12.02 8.02
CA SER A 65 16.65 -13.03 7.59
C SER A 65 16.74 -13.17 6.09
N VAL A 66 15.90 -12.46 5.33
CA VAL A 66 15.96 -12.42 3.86
C VAL A 66 17.24 -11.70 3.43
N GLU A 67 18.02 -12.33 2.58
CA GLU A 67 19.26 -11.76 2.02
C GLU A 67 18.98 -11.00 0.72
N ASN A 68 18.02 -11.47 -0.09
CA ASN A 68 17.68 -10.88 -1.37
C ASN A 68 16.15 -10.70 -1.52
N PHE A 69 15.65 -9.50 -1.29
CA PHE A 69 14.23 -9.14 -1.46
C PHE A 69 13.76 -9.12 -2.93
N TYR A 70 14.66 -9.28 -3.90
CA TYR A 70 14.31 -9.49 -5.30
C TYR A 70 14.13 -10.97 -5.66
N SER A 71 14.36 -11.88 -4.73
CA SER A 71 14.11 -13.31 -4.85
C SER A 71 12.72 -13.65 -4.33
N ASP A 72 11.75 -13.86 -5.21
CA ASP A 72 10.39 -14.26 -4.82
C ASP A 72 10.41 -15.51 -3.94
N LYS A 73 11.35 -16.42 -4.20
CA LYS A 73 11.53 -17.62 -3.39
C LYS A 73 11.90 -17.29 -1.94
N GLU A 74 12.88 -16.43 -1.70
CA GLU A 74 13.26 -16.05 -0.34
C GLU A 74 12.14 -15.29 0.35
N VAL A 75 11.45 -14.40 -0.37
CA VAL A 75 10.33 -13.65 0.16
C VAL A 75 9.20 -14.58 0.58
N THR A 76 8.83 -15.55 -0.24
CA THR A 76 7.73 -16.48 0.08
C THR A 76 8.12 -17.51 1.14
N GLU A 77 9.35 -18.02 1.14
CA GLU A 77 9.77 -19.08 2.07
C GLU A 77 10.23 -18.53 3.44
N VAL A 78 10.69 -17.26 3.52
CA VAL A 78 11.24 -16.69 4.74
C VAL A 78 10.44 -15.49 5.22
N TYR A 79 10.28 -14.47 4.38
CA TYR A 79 9.67 -13.20 4.79
C TYR A 79 8.19 -13.34 5.13
N TYR A 80 7.45 -14.19 4.44
CA TYR A 80 6.03 -14.43 4.73
C TYR A 80 5.84 -14.93 6.17
N ASP A 81 6.65 -15.88 6.61
CA ASP A 81 6.59 -16.39 8.00
C ASP A 81 6.99 -15.32 9.02
N GLU A 82 8.04 -14.54 8.72
CA GLU A 82 8.44 -13.43 9.58
C GLU A 82 7.30 -12.42 9.73
N MET A 83 6.64 -12.03 8.63
CA MET A 83 5.57 -11.04 8.64
C MET A 83 4.29 -11.58 9.29
N ALA A 84 3.93 -12.82 9.06
CA ALA A 84 2.80 -13.45 9.72
C ALA A 84 2.99 -13.47 11.25
N ASN A 85 4.18 -13.82 11.73
CA ASN A 85 4.52 -13.82 13.15
C ASN A 85 4.56 -12.39 13.73
N LEU A 86 5.09 -11.42 12.98
CA LEU A 86 5.10 -10.03 13.38
C LEU A 86 3.68 -9.48 13.55
N VAL A 87 2.79 -9.71 12.58
CA VAL A 87 1.39 -9.28 12.65
C VAL A 87 0.67 -9.94 13.82
N LYS A 88 0.84 -11.25 14.03
CA LYS A 88 0.27 -11.96 15.21
C LYS A 88 0.71 -11.30 16.51
N LYS A 89 2.01 -10.99 16.63
CA LYS A 89 2.56 -10.35 17.83
C LYS A 89 1.98 -8.96 18.08
N GLN A 90 1.80 -8.17 17.02
CA GLN A 90 1.32 -6.80 17.13
C GLN A 90 -0.19 -6.68 17.36
N THR A 91 -0.96 -7.64 16.88
CA THR A 91 -2.42 -7.56 16.84
C THR A 91 -3.13 -8.54 17.77
N GLY A 92 -2.46 -9.59 18.19
CA GLY A 92 -3.08 -10.73 18.91
C GLY A 92 -3.96 -11.60 18.00
N ALA A 93 -3.82 -11.49 16.67
CA ALA A 93 -4.60 -12.29 15.72
C ALA A 93 -4.32 -13.78 15.89
N SER A 94 -5.39 -14.59 15.87
CA SER A 94 -5.28 -16.05 15.94
C SER A 94 -4.72 -16.65 14.65
N GLN A 95 -5.07 -16.06 13.51
CA GLN A 95 -4.61 -16.45 12.18
C GLN A 95 -4.15 -15.23 11.39
N VAL A 96 -3.14 -15.42 10.57
CA VAL A 96 -2.64 -14.43 9.61
C VAL A 96 -2.37 -15.14 8.29
N PHE A 97 -2.87 -14.59 7.22
CA PHE A 97 -2.62 -15.03 5.85
C PHE A 97 -1.86 -13.94 5.12
N ILE A 98 -0.78 -14.28 4.45
CA ILE A 98 -0.10 -13.38 3.52
C ILE A 98 -0.70 -13.60 2.14
N VAL A 99 -1.27 -12.55 1.57
CA VAL A 99 -1.99 -12.65 0.28
C VAL A 99 -1.01 -12.53 -0.89
N SER A 100 -0.16 -11.50 -0.87
CA SER A 100 0.82 -11.25 -1.93
C SER A 100 1.94 -10.33 -1.45
N HIS A 101 2.95 -10.14 -2.28
CA HIS A 101 3.96 -9.11 -2.11
C HIS A 101 4.27 -8.42 -3.43
N ILE A 102 4.74 -7.19 -3.36
CA ILE A 102 5.19 -6.42 -4.52
C ILE A 102 6.54 -5.81 -4.17
N THR A 103 7.56 -6.13 -4.96
CA THR A 103 8.87 -5.48 -4.88
C THR A 103 8.93 -4.37 -5.92
N ARG A 104 9.14 -3.13 -5.46
CA ARG A 104 9.16 -1.92 -6.29
C ARG A 104 10.59 -1.40 -6.46
N ASN A 105 10.89 -0.89 -7.64
CA ASN A 105 12.17 -0.27 -7.96
C ASN A 105 11.98 0.69 -9.13
N GLU A 106 12.28 1.98 -8.95
CA GLU A 106 12.05 3.02 -9.97
C GLU A 106 12.94 2.84 -11.21
N ALA A 107 14.20 2.45 -11.03
CA ALA A 107 15.10 2.22 -12.16
C ALA A 107 14.64 1.04 -13.00
N GLU A 108 14.25 -0.07 -12.38
CA GLU A 108 13.72 -1.25 -13.07
C GLU A 108 12.32 -1.00 -13.66
N ALA A 109 11.53 -0.10 -13.07
CA ALA A 109 10.25 0.32 -13.62
C ALA A 109 10.42 1.06 -14.95
N ALA A 110 11.41 1.94 -15.04
CA ALA A 110 11.74 2.64 -16.29
C ALA A 110 12.14 1.66 -17.42
N GLU A 111 12.63 0.49 -17.07
CA GLU A 111 12.99 -0.59 -18.00
C GLU A 111 11.86 -1.61 -18.23
N GLY A 112 10.71 -1.43 -17.58
CA GLY A 112 9.56 -2.35 -17.66
C GLY A 112 9.77 -3.69 -16.97
N LYS A 113 10.73 -3.78 -16.04
CA LYS A 113 11.08 -5.04 -15.35
C LYS A 113 10.30 -5.23 -14.05
N ARG A 114 9.92 -4.13 -13.37
CA ARG A 114 9.18 -4.11 -12.10
C ARG A 114 8.21 -2.95 -12.05
N LEU A 115 7.37 -2.94 -11.03
CA LEU A 115 6.51 -1.79 -10.75
C LEU A 115 7.33 -0.69 -10.06
N GLY A 116 7.05 0.56 -10.41
CA GLY A 116 7.56 1.75 -9.73
C GLY A 116 6.67 2.17 -8.56
N ALA A 117 6.98 3.33 -7.97
CA ALA A 117 6.16 3.91 -6.92
C ALA A 117 4.79 4.34 -7.46
N HIS A 118 3.76 4.08 -6.67
CA HIS A 118 2.41 4.56 -6.96
C HIS A 118 2.24 5.98 -6.39
N ARG A 119 2.01 6.95 -7.25
CA ARG A 119 2.01 8.37 -6.85
C ARG A 119 0.65 8.91 -6.43
N LEU A 120 -0.43 8.16 -6.67
CA LEU A 120 -1.77 8.54 -6.22
C LEU A 120 -1.98 8.20 -4.76
N VAL A 121 -2.59 9.13 -4.02
CA VAL A 121 -2.99 8.86 -2.64
C VAL A 121 -4.27 8.01 -2.66
N HIS A 122 -4.16 6.79 -2.13
CA HIS A 122 -5.21 5.79 -2.15
C HIS A 122 -5.20 4.92 -0.89
N ASN A 123 -6.25 4.16 -0.71
CA ASN A 123 -6.32 3.06 0.24
C ASN A 123 -6.78 1.81 -0.52
N ASP A 124 -6.01 0.75 -0.45
CA ASP A 124 -6.26 -0.50 -1.18
C ASP A 124 -7.51 -1.25 -0.72
N PHE A 125 -8.11 -0.85 0.40
CA PHE A 125 -9.18 -1.60 1.03
C PHE A 125 -10.43 -0.75 1.22
N THR A 126 -11.56 -1.26 0.75
CA THR A 126 -12.91 -0.76 1.05
C THR A 126 -13.67 -1.81 1.87
N PRO A 127 -14.84 -1.51 2.42
CA PRO A 127 -15.70 -2.51 3.06
C PRO A 127 -16.04 -3.71 2.15
N ASN A 128 -15.99 -3.53 0.84
CA ASN A 128 -16.26 -4.58 -0.14
C ASN A 128 -15.13 -5.60 -0.26
N PHE A 129 -13.92 -5.30 0.24
CA PHE A 129 -12.77 -6.21 0.21
C PHE A 129 -13.06 -7.57 0.87
N LYS A 130 -14.02 -7.63 1.80
CA LYS A 130 -14.47 -8.90 2.38
C LYS A 130 -14.89 -9.92 1.31
N GLN A 131 -15.50 -9.46 0.22
CA GLN A 131 -15.92 -10.33 -0.88
C GLN A 131 -14.72 -10.91 -1.62
N THR A 132 -13.67 -10.12 -1.79
CA THR A 132 -12.42 -10.55 -2.43
C THR A 132 -11.71 -11.66 -1.65
N ILE A 133 -11.73 -11.61 -0.31
CA ILE A 133 -11.07 -12.61 0.53
C ILE A 133 -11.96 -13.77 0.95
N GLN A 134 -13.25 -13.76 0.59
CA GLN A 134 -14.17 -14.84 0.97
C GLN A 134 -13.69 -16.23 0.53
N PRO A 135 -13.16 -16.44 -0.71
CA PRO A 135 -12.63 -17.72 -1.12
C PRO A 135 -11.52 -18.25 -0.18
N LEU A 136 -10.62 -17.36 0.26
CA LEU A 136 -9.55 -17.70 1.20
C LEU A 136 -10.09 -18.14 2.56
N LEU A 137 -11.15 -17.49 3.04
CA LEU A 137 -11.81 -17.86 4.29
C LEU A 137 -12.49 -19.23 4.17
N ASP A 138 -13.16 -19.48 3.05
CA ASP A 138 -13.86 -20.75 2.78
C ASP A 138 -12.84 -21.91 2.68
N GLU A 139 -11.75 -21.71 1.97
CA GLU A 139 -10.66 -22.69 1.83
C GLU A 139 -10.01 -23.00 3.18
N SER A 140 -9.78 -22.00 4.01
CA SER A 140 -9.20 -22.17 5.34
C SER A 140 -10.19 -22.72 6.38
N ASN A 141 -11.46 -22.93 6.01
CA ASN A 141 -12.57 -23.28 6.90
C ASN A 141 -12.65 -22.36 8.13
N SER A 142 -12.41 -21.07 7.91
CA SER A 142 -12.34 -20.05 8.95
C SER A 142 -13.63 -19.24 9.02
N ASN A 143 -14.12 -19.04 10.24
CA ASN A 143 -15.26 -18.15 10.51
C ASN A 143 -14.87 -17.09 11.55
N PRO A 144 -14.05 -16.11 11.16
CA PRO A 144 -13.54 -15.13 12.10
C PRO A 144 -14.62 -14.13 12.52
N SER A 145 -14.61 -13.73 13.78
CA SER A 145 -15.45 -12.65 14.29
C SER A 145 -15.00 -11.27 13.80
N ARG A 146 -13.72 -11.15 13.43
CA ARG A 146 -13.12 -9.91 12.91
C ARG A 146 -12.02 -10.24 11.91
N ILE A 147 -11.99 -9.47 10.83
CA ILE A 147 -10.95 -9.49 9.81
C ILE A 147 -10.31 -8.11 9.77
N THR A 148 -9.00 -8.06 9.70
CA THR A 148 -8.25 -6.82 9.49
C THR A 148 -7.19 -7.07 8.44
N VAL A 149 -7.06 -6.17 7.50
CA VAL A 149 -6.07 -6.24 6.44
C VAL A 149 -4.98 -5.22 6.71
N PHE A 150 -3.74 -5.59 6.46
CA PHE A 150 -2.58 -4.76 6.67
C PHE A 150 -1.69 -4.76 5.43
N ASN A 151 -1.20 -3.60 5.06
CA ASN A 151 -0.03 -3.46 4.19
C ASN A 151 1.22 -3.35 5.07
N LEU A 152 2.22 -4.16 4.77
CA LEU A 152 3.51 -4.09 5.43
C LEU A 152 4.52 -3.55 4.42
N TRP A 153 5.04 -2.38 4.70
CA TRP A 153 6.03 -1.75 3.83
C TRP A 153 7.41 -1.83 4.46
N ARG A 154 8.42 -2.16 3.64
CA ARG A 154 9.82 -2.24 4.05
C ARG A 154 10.72 -1.62 2.99
N ARG A 155 11.62 -0.77 3.44
CA ARG A 155 12.80 -0.41 2.67
C ARG A 155 13.91 -1.43 2.93
N PHE A 156 14.58 -1.89 1.90
CA PHE A 156 15.67 -2.86 2.02
C PHE A 156 16.94 -2.46 1.26
N ASP A 157 16.89 -1.45 0.37
CA ASP A 157 18.07 -0.94 -0.33
C ASP A 157 18.89 0.00 0.55
N GLU A 158 20.23 -0.08 0.45
CA GLU A 158 21.14 0.77 1.17
C GLU A 158 21.56 2.04 0.40
N ASP A 159 21.39 2.05 -0.93
CA ASP A 159 21.98 3.03 -1.85
C ASP A 159 21.16 4.33 -2.02
N GLY A 160 20.27 4.62 -1.10
CA GLY A 160 19.45 5.84 -1.19
C GLY A 160 17.96 5.54 -1.37
N VAL A 161 17.14 6.59 -1.33
CA VAL A 161 15.68 6.48 -1.53
C VAL A 161 15.34 7.11 -2.85
N ASP A 162 14.96 6.30 -3.82
CA ASP A 162 14.47 6.78 -5.11
C ASP A 162 13.01 7.26 -5.04
N ALA A 163 12.18 6.57 -4.25
CA ALA A 163 10.77 6.93 -4.03
C ALA A 163 10.38 6.70 -2.56
N PRO A 164 10.49 7.72 -1.68
CA PRO A 164 10.11 7.59 -0.28
C PRO A 164 8.62 7.29 -0.12
N PHE A 165 8.30 6.34 0.77
CA PHE A 165 6.92 6.01 1.10
C PHE A 165 6.32 7.03 2.07
N ALA A 166 5.07 7.44 1.85
CA ALA A 166 4.34 8.31 2.75
C ALA A 166 2.99 7.70 3.14
N LEU A 167 2.58 7.91 4.37
CA LEU A 167 1.33 7.43 4.95
C LEU A 167 0.47 8.60 5.43
N CYS A 168 -0.83 8.47 5.23
CA CYS A 168 -1.82 9.37 5.80
C CYS A 168 -2.10 9.03 7.27
N ASP A 169 -2.17 10.05 8.10
CA ASP A 169 -2.77 9.91 9.43
C ASP A 169 -4.28 9.75 9.29
N SER A 170 -4.81 8.58 9.64
CA SER A 170 -6.22 8.24 9.48
C SER A 170 -7.16 9.20 10.24
N ARG A 171 -6.68 9.83 11.32
CA ARG A 171 -7.44 10.82 12.09
C ARG A 171 -7.76 12.10 11.31
N THR A 172 -7.02 12.33 10.23
CA THR A 172 -7.15 13.52 9.37
C THR A 172 -7.86 13.24 8.05
N VAL A 173 -8.28 11.99 7.82
CA VAL A 173 -9.01 11.57 6.62
C VAL A 173 -10.50 11.52 6.91
N SER A 174 -11.30 12.20 6.09
CA SER A 174 -12.76 12.12 6.14
C SER A 174 -13.27 11.11 5.11
N GLU A 175 -14.25 10.27 5.48
CA GLU A 175 -14.88 9.34 4.53
C GLU A 175 -15.48 10.05 3.30
N LYS A 176 -15.90 11.31 3.45
CA LYS A 176 -16.43 12.12 2.34
C LYS A 176 -15.37 12.49 1.29
N GLU A 177 -14.10 12.35 1.66
CA GLU A 177 -12.95 12.62 0.78
C GLU A 177 -12.46 11.37 0.06
N LEU A 178 -13.08 10.22 0.33
CA LEU A 178 -12.73 8.94 -0.26
C LEU A 178 -13.70 8.59 -1.39
N ILE A 179 -13.19 8.37 -2.58
CA ILE A 179 -13.97 7.97 -3.75
C ILE A 179 -13.75 6.48 -4.01
N PRO A 180 -14.81 5.65 -3.88
CA PRO A 180 -14.74 4.26 -4.30
C PRO A 180 -14.38 4.19 -5.79
N THR A 181 -13.40 3.39 -6.12
CA THR A 181 -12.86 3.28 -7.48
C THR A 181 -12.62 1.82 -7.80
N ASP A 182 -13.04 1.37 -8.98
CA ASP A 182 -12.78 0.01 -9.41
C ASP A 182 -11.40 -0.09 -10.06
N LEU A 183 -10.58 -0.99 -9.56
CA LEU A 183 -9.28 -1.36 -10.11
C LEU A 183 -9.43 -2.72 -10.80
N PHE A 184 -9.37 -2.73 -12.12
CA PHE A 184 -9.53 -3.95 -12.91
C PHE A 184 -8.19 -4.51 -13.37
N ASN A 185 -8.19 -5.78 -13.79
CA ASN A 185 -7.01 -6.57 -14.13
C ASN A 185 -6.02 -6.76 -12.95
N TYR A 186 -6.51 -6.66 -11.72
CA TYR A 186 -5.71 -6.98 -10.55
C TYR A 186 -5.39 -8.49 -10.56
N GLY A 187 -4.15 -8.86 -10.24
CA GLY A 187 -3.73 -10.26 -10.22
C GLY A 187 -3.61 -10.91 -11.59
N LYS A 188 -3.47 -10.15 -12.68
CA LYS A 188 -3.22 -10.71 -14.01
C LYS A 188 -1.76 -11.18 -14.13
N GLU A 189 -1.52 -12.29 -14.88
CA GLU A 189 -0.20 -12.92 -15.03
C GLU A 189 0.95 -11.98 -15.47
N GLU A 190 0.64 -10.82 -16.04
CA GLU A 190 1.61 -9.81 -16.42
C GLU A 190 2.26 -9.13 -15.20
N GLU A 191 1.64 -9.23 -14.03
CA GLU A 191 2.21 -8.78 -12.77
C GLU A 191 3.01 -9.91 -12.12
N LYS A 192 4.29 -9.99 -12.48
CA LYS A 192 5.23 -11.07 -12.13
C LYS A 192 5.44 -11.35 -10.63
N SER A 193 4.70 -10.73 -9.74
CA SER A 193 4.82 -10.89 -8.28
C SER A 193 3.53 -11.32 -7.58
N ASP A 194 2.43 -11.55 -8.30
CA ASP A 194 1.18 -11.97 -7.67
C ASP A 194 1.07 -13.50 -7.67
N THR A 195 1.13 -14.10 -6.48
CA THR A 195 0.99 -15.55 -6.28
C THR A 195 -0.45 -16.06 -6.53
N HIS A 196 -1.41 -15.17 -6.77
CA HIS A 196 -2.81 -15.46 -7.04
C HIS A 196 -3.25 -14.95 -8.42
N ALA A 197 -2.31 -14.85 -9.37
CA ALA A 197 -2.61 -14.41 -10.73
C ALA A 197 -3.68 -15.30 -11.39
N ASP A 198 -4.70 -14.65 -11.95
CA ASP A 198 -5.74 -15.27 -12.79
C ASP A 198 -5.54 -14.78 -14.23
N GLU A 199 -5.70 -15.65 -15.23
CA GLU A 199 -5.57 -15.31 -16.65
C GLU A 199 -6.46 -14.10 -17.05
N ASN A 200 -7.59 -13.92 -16.38
CA ASN A 200 -8.54 -12.84 -16.64
C ASN A 200 -8.35 -11.63 -15.72
N GLY A 201 -7.57 -11.77 -14.64
CA GLY A 201 -7.54 -10.82 -13.55
C GLY A 201 -8.91 -10.66 -12.88
N PHE A 202 -8.98 -9.93 -11.81
CA PHE A 202 -10.24 -9.61 -11.12
C PHE A 202 -10.32 -8.11 -10.82
N THR A 203 -11.52 -7.64 -10.48
CA THR A 203 -11.75 -6.25 -10.12
C THR A 203 -11.80 -6.13 -8.60
N VAL A 204 -10.99 -5.25 -8.05
CA VAL A 204 -11.05 -4.86 -6.63
C VAL A 204 -11.51 -3.42 -6.52
N GLU A 205 -12.16 -3.10 -5.42
CA GLU A 205 -12.54 -1.73 -5.12
C GLU A 205 -11.53 -1.12 -4.15
N ILE A 206 -10.96 0.01 -4.53
CA ILE A 206 -10.08 0.84 -3.73
C ILE A 206 -10.72 2.18 -3.41
N TYR A 207 -10.16 2.93 -2.47
CA TYR A 207 -10.48 4.34 -2.28
C TYR A 207 -9.40 5.24 -2.85
N GLN A 208 -9.76 6.16 -3.73
CA GLN A 208 -8.92 7.31 -4.09
C GLN A 208 -9.26 8.51 -3.21
N SER A 209 -8.24 9.19 -2.70
CA SER A 209 -8.45 10.38 -1.86
C SER A 209 -8.60 11.64 -2.71
N MET A 210 -9.55 12.48 -2.34
CA MET A 210 -9.78 13.79 -2.97
C MET A 210 -9.04 14.93 -2.28
N ASN A 211 -8.63 14.76 -1.04
CA ASN A 211 -8.08 15.85 -0.23
C ASN A 211 -6.99 15.41 0.72
N SER A 212 -6.36 16.39 1.30
CA SER A 212 -5.14 16.27 2.06
C SER A 212 -5.36 15.77 3.48
N CYS A 213 -4.73 14.69 3.77
CA CYS A 213 -4.42 14.25 5.11
C CYS A 213 -3.07 14.81 5.59
N LEU A 214 -2.83 14.74 6.87
CA LEU A 214 -1.51 14.94 7.44
C LEU A 214 -0.63 13.75 7.04
N LEU A 215 0.48 14.03 6.37
CA LEU A 215 1.36 13.02 5.81
C LEU A 215 2.58 12.80 6.69
N TYR A 216 2.98 11.55 6.80
CA TYR A 216 4.19 11.09 7.47
C TYR A 216 5.03 10.21 6.56
N THR A 217 6.34 10.37 6.65
CA THR A 217 7.31 9.44 6.07
C THR A 217 8.22 8.90 7.15
N SER A 218 8.82 7.75 6.90
CA SER A 218 9.84 7.16 7.77
C SER A 218 11.19 7.26 7.06
N PRO A 219 11.91 8.37 7.21
CA PRO A 219 13.25 8.49 6.64
C PRO A 219 14.16 7.42 7.25
N SER A 220 15.10 6.95 6.45
CA SER A 220 16.12 6.03 6.97
C SER A 220 16.95 6.73 8.03
N PRO A 221 17.30 6.07 9.14
CA PRO A 221 18.24 6.60 10.11
C PRO A 221 19.63 6.91 9.51
N ARG A 222 19.91 6.40 8.31
CA ARG A 222 21.18 6.59 7.58
C ARG A 222 21.09 7.60 6.44
N ASP A 223 19.94 8.25 6.25
CA ASP A 223 19.80 9.25 5.19
C ASP A 223 19.99 10.65 5.78
N PRO A 224 21.18 11.27 5.59
CA PRO A 224 21.49 12.60 6.12
C PRO A 224 20.83 13.72 5.30
N SER A 225 20.14 13.40 4.19
CA SER A 225 19.56 14.38 3.26
C SER A 225 18.10 14.75 3.58
N ILE A 226 17.50 14.11 4.60
CA ILE A 226 16.13 14.38 5.04
C ILE A 226 16.11 15.00 6.43
#